data_071ed0e30ab66405a90aa542d30255d8
#
_entry.id   071ed0e30ab66405a90aa542d30255d8
#
_cell.length_a   1.000
_cell.length_b   1.000
_cell.length_c   1.000
_cell.angle_alpha   90.00
_cell.angle_beta   90.00
_cell.angle_gamma   90.00
#
_symmetry.space_group_name_H-M   'P 1'
#
loop_
_entity.id
_entity.type
_entity.pdbx_description
1 polymer ?
#
loop_
_entity_poly.entity_id
_entity_poly.type
_entity_poly.pdbx_seq_one_letter_code
_entity_poly.pdbx_strand_id
1 'polypeptide(L)'
;QKAFRARTEDEVLASIRHTGERYGNQIRRVFLADGDALVLPTRRLLAILAAIREHLPAVHRVSSYCLARNLKKKTVAELVQLREAGLAMVYLGAESGDDAVLAKVSKGETCASTVDALTKLGDAGISRSVMILNGLGGQVLSDQHADNSARLANATQPEYLSTLVVSFPQGE
;
A
#
# COMPACT_ATOMS: atom_id res chain seq x y z
N GLN A 1 -9.17 19.96 11.39
CA GLN A 1 -8.37 19.05 10.52
C GLN A 1 -6.96 18.97 11.11
N LYS A 2 -6.49 17.77 11.44
CA LYS A 2 -5.08 17.56 11.80
C LYS A 2 -4.22 17.81 10.55
N ALA A 3 -3.26 18.73 10.63
CA ALA A 3 -2.32 18.96 9.55
C ALA A 3 -1.51 17.66 9.33
N PHE A 4 -1.47 17.15 8.09
CA PHE A 4 -0.63 16.02 7.74
C PHE A 4 0.84 16.38 7.93
N ARG A 5 1.56 15.64 8.79
CA ARG A 5 2.98 15.82 9.04
C ARG A 5 3.65 14.44 9.08
N ALA A 6 4.64 14.24 8.25
CA ALA A 6 5.51 13.08 8.41
C ALA A 6 6.32 13.22 9.71
N ARG A 7 6.30 12.21 10.56
CA ARG A 7 7.17 12.14 11.75
C ARG A 7 8.63 12.17 11.30
N THR A 8 9.52 12.71 12.10
CA THR A 8 10.96 12.66 11.79
C THR A 8 11.49 11.21 11.87
N GLU A 9 12.65 10.95 11.30
CA GLU A 9 13.28 9.63 11.37
C GLU A 9 13.53 9.25 12.84
N ASP A 10 14.09 10.17 13.62
CA ASP A 10 14.38 9.96 15.05
C ASP A 10 13.13 9.67 15.87
N GLU A 11 12.02 10.37 15.64
CA GLU A 11 10.74 10.09 16.30
C GLU A 11 10.23 8.68 16.01
N VAL A 12 10.41 8.19 14.78
CA VAL A 12 9.99 6.83 14.39
C VAL A 12 10.90 5.78 15.03
N LEU A 13 12.21 5.97 14.92
CA LEU A 13 13.20 5.04 15.49
C LEU A 13 13.09 4.95 17.02
N ALA A 14 12.89 6.09 17.71
CA ALA A 14 12.65 6.11 19.15
C ALA A 14 11.37 5.36 19.54
N SER A 15 10.28 5.51 18.76
CA SER A 15 9.03 4.74 18.98
C SER A 15 9.22 3.24 18.82
N ILE A 16 9.97 2.81 17.81
CA ILE A 16 10.25 1.38 17.58
C ILE A 16 11.06 0.81 18.75
N ARG A 17 12.11 1.52 19.18
CA ARG A 17 12.93 1.12 20.34
C ARG A 17 12.10 0.98 21.62
N HIS A 18 11.34 2.01 21.96
CA HIS A 18 10.46 1.99 23.14
C HIS A 18 9.44 0.85 23.08
N THR A 19 8.88 0.58 21.90
CA THR A 19 7.96 -0.56 21.70
C THR A 19 8.69 -1.89 21.89
N GLY A 20 9.94 -1.98 21.42
CA GLY A 20 10.79 -3.15 21.57
C GLY A 20 11.12 -3.46 23.05
N GLU A 21 11.48 -2.43 23.81
CA GLU A 21 11.74 -2.55 25.26
C GLU A 21 10.52 -3.10 26.02
N ARG A 22 9.33 -2.70 25.61
CA ARG A 22 8.09 -3.07 26.31
C ARG A 22 7.48 -4.40 25.84
N TYR A 23 7.54 -4.70 24.54
CA TYR A 23 6.78 -5.79 23.92
C TYR A 23 7.61 -6.68 22.98
N GLY A 24 8.91 -6.47 22.84
CA GLY A 24 9.79 -6.97 21.78
C GLY A 24 9.45 -8.34 21.21
N ASN A 25 9.41 -9.37 22.05
CA ASN A 25 9.16 -10.75 21.61
C ASN A 25 7.67 -11.11 21.43
N GLN A 26 6.75 -10.20 21.72
CA GLN A 26 5.31 -10.46 21.61
C GLN A 26 4.74 -10.01 20.25
N ILE A 27 5.40 -9.04 19.59
CA ILE A 27 4.93 -8.46 18.35
C ILE A 27 5.36 -9.33 17.17
N ARG A 28 4.38 -9.83 16.42
CA ARG A 28 4.58 -10.71 15.28
C ARG A 28 4.44 -10.00 13.92
N ARG A 29 3.73 -8.88 13.89
CA ARG A 29 3.42 -8.13 12.67
C ARG A 29 3.48 -6.64 12.96
N VAL A 30 4.01 -5.88 12.01
CA VAL A 30 4.04 -4.42 12.07
C VAL A 30 3.34 -3.86 10.83
N PHE A 31 2.53 -2.85 11.02
CA PHE A 31 1.94 -2.08 9.95
C PHE A 31 2.44 -0.64 10.00
N LEU A 32 3.05 -0.18 8.91
CA LEU A 32 3.47 1.22 8.76
C LEU A 32 2.24 2.03 8.36
N ALA A 33 1.62 2.66 9.35
CA ALA A 33 0.32 3.34 9.24
C ALA A 33 0.47 4.86 9.05
N ASP A 34 -0.68 5.56 9.15
CA ASP A 34 -0.84 7.01 9.03
C ASP A 34 -0.49 7.57 7.63
N GLY A 35 -0.80 6.79 6.61
CA GLY A 35 -0.63 7.14 5.22
C GLY A 35 0.18 6.09 4.45
N ASP A 36 0.75 6.52 3.33
CA ASP A 36 1.57 5.66 2.49
C ASP A 36 3.06 5.82 2.85
N ALA A 37 3.63 4.81 3.51
CA ALA A 37 5.04 4.83 3.86
C ALA A 37 5.97 4.79 2.63
N LEU A 38 5.50 4.28 1.48
CA LEU A 38 6.32 4.19 0.27
C LEU A 38 6.57 5.56 -0.40
N VAL A 39 5.94 6.63 0.08
CA VAL A 39 6.32 8.02 -0.27
C VAL A 39 7.72 8.37 0.24
N LEU A 40 8.18 7.71 1.32
CA LEU A 40 9.49 7.98 1.90
C LEU A 40 10.63 7.51 0.99
N PRO A 41 11.80 8.17 1.04
CA PRO A 41 13.00 7.68 0.37
C PRO A 41 13.36 6.25 0.81
N THR A 42 13.86 5.44 -0.11
CA THR A 42 14.23 4.03 0.14
C THR A 42 15.19 3.88 1.31
N ARG A 43 16.20 4.76 1.41
CA ARG A 43 17.14 4.79 2.53
C ARG A 43 16.44 4.88 3.89
N ARG A 44 15.44 5.75 4.00
CA ARG A 44 14.70 5.94 5.25
C ARG A 44 13.83 4.73 5.61
N LEU A 45 13.20 4.12 4.61
CA LEU A 45 12.44 2.88 4.82
C LEU A 45 13.36 1.75 5.29
N LEU A 46 14.56 1.62 4.71
CA LEU A 46 15.55 0.62 5.13
C LEU A 46 15.99 0.84 6.58
N ALA A 47 16.20 2.09 7.02
CA ALA A 47 16.53 2.40 8.42
C ALA A 47 15.39 1.99 9.37
N ILE A 48 14.13 2.26 9.00
CA ILE A 48 12.95 1.84 9.78
C ILE A 48 12.86 0.31 9.87
N LEU A 49 13.03 -0.39 8.76
CA LEU A 49 12.96 -1.85 8.71
C LEU A 49 14.11 -2.50 9.50
N ALA A 50 15.31 -1.91 9.45
CA ALA A 50 16.45 -2.36 10.26
C ALA A 50 16.16 -2.22 11.76
N ALA A 51 15.62 -1.09 12.20
CA ALA A 51 15.23 -0.88 13.59
C ALA A 51 14.11 -1.84 14.05
N ILE A 52 13.13 -2.13 13.19
CA ILE A 52 12.10 -3.14 13.48
C ILE A 52 12.76 -4.50 13.70
N ARG A 53 13.67 -4.92 12.84
CA ARG A 53 14.37 -6.21 12.95
C ARG A 53 15.21 -6.29 14.22
N GLU A 54 15.87 -5.19 14.61
CA GLU A 54 16.72 -5.10 15.81
C GLU A 54 15.91 -5.16 17.11
N HIS A 55 14.86 -4.33 17.19
CA HIS A 55 14.13 -4.14 18.45
C HIS A 55 12.87 -5.01 18.60
N LEU A 56 12.37 -5.59 17.50
CA LEU A 56 11.18 -6.44 17.44
C LEU A 56 11.50 -7.78 16.74
N PRO A 57 12.41 -8.60 17.29
CA PRO A 57 12.96 -9.76 16.59
C PRO A 57 11.94 -10.86 16.25
N ALA A 58 10.78 -10.87 16.91
CA ALA A 58 9.69 -11.81 16.61
C ALA A 58 8.80 -11.38 15.44
N VAL A 59 9.01 -10.19 14.86
CA VAL A 59 8.26 -9.71 13.69
C VAL A 59 8.68 -10.49 12.46
N HIS A 60 7.72 -11.16 11.85
CA HIS A 60 7.91 -11.92 10.60
C HIS A 60 7.25 -11.25 9.39
N ARG A 61 6.48 -10.17 9.56
CA ARG A 61 5.84 -9.43 8.47
C ARG A 61 5.72 -7.95 8.80
N VAL A 62 6.29 -7.12 7.93
CA VAL A 62 6.00 -5.69 7.89
C VAL A 62 5.12 -5.41 6.67
N SER A 63 4.08 -4.61 6.85
CA SER A 63 3.14 -4.22 5.81
C SER A 63 2.93 -2.71 5.79
N SER A 64 2.45 -2.17 4.67
CA SER A 64 2.11 -0.75 4.53
C SER A 64 0.99 -0.56 3.52
N TYR A 65 0.29 0.57 3.59
CA TYR A 65 -0.45 1.08 2.44
C TYR A 65 0.49 1.56 1.35
N CYS A 66 -0.01 1.58 0.11
CA CYS A 66 0.73 2.03 -1.05
C CYS A 66 -0.21 2.72 -2.06
N LEU A 67 0.23 3.85 -2.59
CA LEU A 67 -0.37 4.50 -3.76
C LEU A 67 0.55 4.27 -4.97
N ALA A 68 -0.03 3.96 -6.13
CA ALA A 68 0.72 3.67 -7.35
C ALA A 68 1.70 4.80 -7.71
N ARG A 69 1.30 6.07 -7.56
CA ARG A 69 2.14 7.24 -7.82
C ARG A 69 3.43 7.27 -7.00
N ASN A 70 3.44 6.72 -5.79
CA ASN A 70 4.61 6.73 -4.92
C ASN A 70 5.65 5.68 -5.31
N LEU A 71 5.25 4.70 -6.14
CA LEU A 71 6.16 3.72 -6.74
C LEU A 71 6.77 4.17 -8.07
N LYS A 72 6.22 5.23 -8.69
CA LYS A 72 6.70 5.69 -10.01
C LYS A 72 8.20 5.95 -10.04
N LYS A 73 8.76 6.50 -8.93
CA LYS A 73 10.20 6.82 -8.81
C LYS A 73 11.04 5.71 -8.17
N LYS A 74 10.42 4.62 -7.69
CA LYS A 74 11.15 3.50 -7.12
C LYS A 74 11.46 2.47 -8.20
N THR A 75 12.69 2.02 -8.21
CA THR A 75 13.14 0.93 -9.08
C THR A 75 12.78 -0.43 -8.49
N VAL A 76 12.72 -1.47 -9.31
CA VAL A 76 12.54 -2.85 -8.83
C VAL A 76 13.66 -3.23 -7.87
N ALA A 77 14.90 -2.84 -8.14
CA ALA A 77 16.05 -3.11 -7.26
C ALA A 77 15.87 -2.50 -5.86
N GLU A 78 15.36 -1.27 -5.75
CA GLU A 78 15.04 -0.66 -4.46
C GLU A 78 13.91 -1.41 -3.73
N LEU A 79 12.91 -1.87 -4.46
CA LEU A 79 11.81 -2.66 -3.89
C LEU A 79 12.30 -4.03 -3.40
N VAL A 80 13.22 -4.67 -4.13
CA VAL A 80 13.90 -5.90 -3.70
C VAL A 80 14.64 -5.68 -2.37
N GLN A 81 15.40 -4.59 -2.25
CA GLN A 81 16.08 -4.24 -0.98
C GLN A 81 15.08 -4.08 0.17
N LEU A 82 13.94 -3.41 -0.07
CA LEU A 82 12.88 -3.27 0.93
C LEU A 82 12.27 -4.63 1.31
N ARG A 83 12.06 -5.51 0.33
CA ARG A 83 11.55 -6.87 0.55
C ARG A 83 12.51 -7.70 1.41
N GLU A 84 13.80 -7.67 1.12
CA GLU A 84 14.86 -8.36 1.88
C GLU A 84 15.00 -7.79 3.30
N ALA A 85 14.78 -6.48 3.46
CA ALA A 85 14.77 -5.84 4.76
C ALA A 85 13.50 -6.15 5.61
N GLY A 86 12.46 -6.77 5.03
CA GLY A 86 11.28 -7.24 5.76
C GLY A 86 9.94 -6.64 5.34
N LEU A 87 9.88 -5.74 4.35
CA LEU A 87 8.61 -5.27 3.77
C LEU A 87 7.98 -6.41 2.96
N ALA A 88 7.08 -7.16 3.57
CA ALA A 88 6.56 -8.38 3.00
C ALA A 88 5.29 -8.18 2.17
N MET A 89 4.49 -7.15 2.47
CA MET A 89 3.20 -6.95 1.85
C MET A 89 2.81 -5.48 1.78
N VAL A 90 2.14 -5.10 0.71
CA VAL A 90 1.50 -3.79 0.58
C VAL A 90 0.01 -3.93 0.28
N TYR A 91 -0.75 -2.93 0.72
CA TYR A 91 -2.17 -2.78 0.45
C TYR A 91 -2.36 -1.60 -0.49
N LEU A 92 -2.90 -1.85 -1.68
CA LEU A 92 -3.09 -0.85 -2.72
C LEU A 92 -4.58 -0.76 -3.06
N GLY A 93 -5.15 0.41 -2.80
CA GLY A 93 -6.50 0.74 -3.26
C GLY A 93 -6.46 1.13 -4.74
N ALA A 94 -6.73 0.18 -5.63
CA ALA A 94 -6.90 0.48 -7.04
C ALA A 94 -8.24 1.19 -7.27
N GLU A 95 -9.23 0.86 -6.48
CA GLU A 95 -10.62 1.32 -6.47
C GLU A 95 -11.36 0.91 -7.75
N SER A 96 -10.75 1.07 -8.92
CA SER A 96 -11.26 0.69 -10.22
C SER A 96 -10.11 0.38 -11.19
N GLY A 97 -10.38 -0.48 -12.15
CA GLY A 97 -9.55 -0.63 -13.34
C GLY A 97 -9.99 0.25 -14.52
N ASP A 98 -10.98 1.11 -14.30
CA ASP A 98 -11.56 1.95 -15.35
C ASP A 98 -11.15 3.41 -15.18
N ASP A 99 -10.48 3.98 -16.19
CA ASP A 99 -9.97 5.35 -16.13
C ASP A 99 -11.07 6.42 -16.08
N ALA A 100 -12.24 6.16 -16.67
CA ALA A 100 -13.35 7.11 -16.59
C ALA A 100 -13.93 7.15 -15.16
N VAL A 101 -14.02 6.01 -14.50
CA VAL A 101 -14.42 5.92 -13.09
C VAL A 101 -13.38 6.58 -12.19
N LEU A 102 -12.09 6.31 -12.40
CA LEU A 102 -10.99 6.91 -11.62
C LEU A 102 -10.96 8.43 -11.77
N ALA A 103 -11.17 8.95 -12.99
CA ALA A 103 -11.25 10.39 -13.24
C ALA A 103 -12.44 11.03 -12.53
N LYS A 104 -13.61 10.37 -12.58
CA LYS A 104 -14.85 10.87 -11.96
C LYS A 104 -14.74 11.05 -10.45
N VAL A 105 -13.97 10.20 -9.78
CA VAL A 105 -13.72 10.29 -8.33
C VAL A 105 -12.42 11.01 -7.98
N SER A 106 -11.77 11.62 -8.96
CA SER A 106 -10.52 12.37 -8.77
C SER A 106 -9.42 11.54 -8.06
N LYS A 107 -9.32 10.25 -8.37
CA LYS A 107 -8.33 9.34 -7.76
C LYS A 107 -6.89 9.81 -8.00
N GLY A 108 -6.62 10.47 -9.14
CA GLY A 108 -5.28 10.92 -9.53
C GLY A 108 -4.34 9.80 -9.94
N GLU A 109 -4.88 8.63 -10.26
CA GLU A 109 -4.21 7.44 -10.78
C GLU A 109 -4.90 6.97 -12.06
N THR A 110 -4.24 6.13 -12.84
CA THR A 110 -4.81 5.44 -14.00
C THR A 110 -4.67 3.93 -13.86
N CYS A 111 -5.44 3.18 -14.63
CA CYS A 111 -5.27 1.73 -14.73
C CYS A 111 -3.81 1.38 -15.08
N ALA A 112 -3.23 2.05 -16.06
CA ALA A 112 -1.85 1.81 -16.50
C ALA A 112 -0.84 2.08 -15.37
N SER A 113 -0.99 3.17 -14.60
CA SER A 113 -0.10 3.47 -13.48
C SER A 113 -0.22 2.44 -12.34
N THR A 114 -1.43 1.92 -12.14
CA THR A 114 -1.69 0.87 -11.15
C THR A 114 -1.09 -0.46 -11.57
N VAL A 115 -1.21 -0.83 -12.85
CA VAL A 115 -0.59 -2.05 -13.41
C VAL A 115 0.94 -1.97 -13.28
N ASP A 116 1.58 -0.85 -13.69
CA ASP A 116 3.03 -0.65 -13.55
C ASP A 116 3.49 -0.83 -12.09
N ALA A 117 2.79 -0.20 -11.16
CA ALA A 117 3.11 -0.29 -9.73
C ALA A 117 3.00 -1.73 -9.20
N LEU A 118 1.91 -2.43 -9.53
CA LEU A 118 1.68 -3.81 -9.09
C LEU A 118 2.68 -4.79 -9.73
N THR A 119 3.06 -4.57 -10.99
CA THR A 119 4.09 -5.38 -11.67
C THR A 119 5.43 -5.21 -10.98
N LYS A 120 5.89 -3.98 -10.73
CA LYS A 120 7.14 -3.71 -10.00
C LYS A 120 7.19 -4.37 -8.63
N LEU A 121 6.08 -4.33 -7.88
CA LEU A 121 5.97 -4.99 -6.58
C LEU A 121 6.08 -6.51 -6.70
N GLY A 122 5.40 -7.10 -7.69
CA GLY A 122 5.48 -8.54 -7.98
C GLY A 122 6.89 -8.97 -8.36
N ASP A 123 7.54 -8.25 -9.26
CA ASP A 123 8.93 -8.49 -9.70
C ASP A 123 9.91 -8.42 -8.51
N ALA A 124 9.61 -7.58 -7.52
CA ALA A 124 10.39 -7.49 -6.29
C ALA A 124 10.03 -8.53 -5.22
N GLY A 125 9.02 -9.38 -5.45
CA GLY A 125 8.56 -10.39 -4.51
C GLY A 125 7.82 -9.84 -3.28
N ILE A 126 7.27 -8.62 -3.39
CA ILE A 126 6.42 -8.02 -2.34
C ILE A 126 4.97 -8.43 -2.62
N SER A 127 4.33 -9.10 -1.66
CA SER A 127 2.92 -9.49 -1.78
C SER A 127 2.00 -8.28 -1.91
N ARG A 128 1.00 -8.39 -2.77
CA ARG A 128 0.07 -7.30 -3.11
C ARG A 128 -1.34 -7.66 -2.68
N SER A 129 -1.94 -6.82 -1.84
CA SER A 129 -3.36 -6.87 -1.51
C SER A 129 -4.04 -5.71 -2.23
N VAL A 130 -4.83 -6.02 -3.24
CA VAL A 130 -5.49 -5.03 -4.09
C VAL A 130 -6.96 -4.92 -3.72
N MET A 131 -7.45 -3.69 -3.66
CA MET A 131 -8.84 -3.41 -3.33
C MET A 131 -9.55 -2.73 -4.50
N ILE A 132 -10.72 -3.23 -4.84
CA ILE A 132 -11.68 -2.65 -5.78
C ILE A 132 -12.90 -2.17 -5.00
N LEU A 133 -13.43 -1.00 -5.34
CA LEU A 133 -14.54 -0.38 -4.65
C LEU A 133 -15.81 -0.46 -5.52
N ASN A 134 -16.63 -1.48 -5.27
CA ASN A 134 -17.88 -1.71 -6.00
C ASN A 134 -18.86 -0.56 -5.83
N GLY A 135 -19.55 -0.21 -6.91
CA GLY A 135 -20.51 0.88 -6.94
C GLY A 135 -19.89 2.25 -7.26
N LEU A 136 -18.57 2.35 -7.35
CA LEU A 136 -17.87 3.61 -7.60
C LEU A 136 -18.23 4.22 -8.96
N GLY A 137 -18.54 3.38 -9.95
CA GLY A 137 -19.00 3.81 -11.27
C GLY A 137 -20.47 4.28 -11.33
N GLY A 138 -21.24 4.09 -10.26
CA GLY A 138 -22.69 4.25 -10.28
C GLY A 138 -23.34 3.25 -11.25
N GLN A 139 -24.61 3.43 -11.56
CA GLN A 139 -25.33 2.51 -12.47
C GLN A 139 -24.78 2.56 -13.91
N VAL A 140 -24.45 3.75 -14.40
CA VAL A 140 -24.07 3.98 -15.81
C VAL A 140 -22.74 3.33 -16.18
N LEU A 141 -21.77 3.31 -15.26
CA LEU A 141 -20.43 2.79 -15.52
C LEU A 141 -20.20 1.43 -14.82
N SER A 142 -21.23 0.79 -14.30
CA SER A 142 -21.11 -0.44 -13.50
C SER A 142 -20.42 -1.57 -14.27
N ASP A 143 -20.89 -1.87 -15.48
CA ASP A 143 -20.37 -3.00 -16.27
C ASP A 143 -18.93 -2.75 -16.71
N GLN A 144 -18.63 -1.55 -17.24
CA GLN A 144 -17.25 -1.24 -17.64
C GLN A 144 -16.30 -1.15 -16.44
N HIS A 145 -16.78 -0.69 -15.26
CA HIS A 145 -16.01 -0.74 -14.02
C HIS A 145 -15.65 -2.18 -13.64
N ALA A 146 -16.62 -3.09 -13.69
CA ALA A 146 -16.40 -4.49 -13.37
C ALA A 146 -15.43 -5.14 -14.37
N ASP A 147 -15.66 -4.99 -15.67
CA ASP A 147 -14.84 -5.59 -16.73
C ASP A 147 -13.39 -5.08 -16.69
N ASN A 148 -13.20 -3.78 -16.57
CA ASN A 148 -11.86 -3.19 -16.53
C ASN A 148 -11.12 -3.49 -15.23
N SER A 149 -11.83 -3.62 -14.10
CA SER A 149 -11.25 -4.06 -12.82
C SER A 149 -10.84 -5.54 -12.88
N ALA A 150 -11.63 -6.40 -13.53
CA ALA A 150 -11.25 -7.79 -13.78
C ALA A 150 -10.01 -7.89 -14.69
N ARG A 151 -9.92 -7.07 -15.75
CA ARG A 151 -8.73 -7.01 -16.61
C ARG A 151 -7.48 -6.57 -15.83
N LEU A 152 -7.59 -5.56 -14.96
CA LEU A 152 -6.51 -5.13 -14.08
C LEU A 152 -6.04 -6.28 -13.17
N ALA A 153 -6.96 -6.97 -12.51
CA ALA A 153 -6.65 -8.11 -11.66
C ALA A 153 -5.96 -9.25 -12.44
N ASN A 154 -6.48 -9.57 -13.63
CA ASN A 154 -5.91 -10.60 -14.50
C ASN A 154 -4.52 -10.22 -15.03
N ALA A 155 -4.27 -8.95 -15.31
CA ALA A 155 -2.97 -8.49 -15.79
C ALA A 155 -1.90 -8.49 -14.69
N THR A 156 -2.29 -8.28 -13.43
CA THR A 156 -1.35 -8.12 -12.33
C THR A 156 -1.24 -9.32 -11.40
N GLN A 157 -2.24 -10.22 -11.40
CA GLN A 157 -2.28 -11.43 -10.56
C GLN A 157 -1.85 -11.17 -9.11
N PRO A 158 -2.56 -10.29 -8.37
CA PRO A 158 -2.21 -9.98 -6.99
C PRO A 158 -2.46 -11.20 -6.08
N GLU A 159 -1.69 -11.35 -5.01
CA GLU A 159 -1.84 -12.44 -4.05
C GLU A 159 -3.17 -12.37 -3.28
N TYR A 160 -3.70 -11.15 -3.13
CA TYR A 160 -5.00 -10.91 -2.49
C TYR A 160 -5.78 -9.88 -3.30
N LEU A 161 -7.01 -10.22 -3.65
CA LEU A 161 -7.99 -9.32 -4.24
C LEU A 161 -9.19 -9.22 -3.31
N SER A 162 -9.57 -8.03 -2.94
CA SER A 162 -10.75 -7.76 -2.12
C SER A 162 -11.65 -6.72 -2.77
N THR A 163 -12.93 -6.82 -2.49
CA THR A 163 -13.90 -5.82 -2.92
C THR A 163 -14.62 -5.25 -1.70
N LEU A 164 -14.81 -3.94 -1.70
CA LEU A 164 -15.68 -3.25 -0.76
C LEU A 164 -16.84 -2.60 -1.55
N VAL A 165 -17.89 -2.25 -0.87
CA VAL A 165 -19.03 -1.53 -1.45
C VAL A 165 -19.00 -0.09 -0.99
N VAL A 166 -19.18 0.86 -1.92
CA VAL A 166 -19.35 2.27 -1.59
C VAL A 166 -20.55 2.42 -0.67
N SER A 167 -20.37 3.10 0.45
CA SER A 167 -21.45 3.50 1.35
C SER A 167 -21.46 5.02 1.48
N PHE A 168 -22.66 5.58 1.48
CA PHE A 168 -22.87 6.99 1.73
C PHE A 168 -23.50 7.16 3.12
N PRO A 169 -23.05 8.16 3.91
CA PRO A 169 -23.77 8.52 5.14
C PRO A 169 -25.23 8.82 4.84
N GLN A 170 -26.14 8.33 5.67
CA GLN A 170 -27.55 8.68 5.53
C GLN A 170 -27.70 10.17 5.86
N GLY A 171 -28.18 10.97 4.91
CA GLY A 171 -28.54 12.37 5.12
C GLY A 171 -27.70 13.43 4.39
N GLU A 172 -26.87 13.07 3.39
CA GLU A 172 -26.24 14.02 2.47
C GLU A 172 -26.70 13.78 1.03
#